data_b317c14cd432e2ab2e22fc45da7092a1
#
_entry.id   b317c14cd432e2ab2e22fc45da7092a1
#
_cell.length_a   1.000
_cell.length_b   1.000
_cell.length_c   1.000
_cell.angle_alpha   90.00
_cell.angle_beta   90.00
_cell.angle_gamma   90.00
#
_symmetry.space_group_name_H-M   'P 1'
#
loop_
_entity.id
_entity.type
_entity.pdbx_description
1 polymer ?
#
loop_
_entity_poly.entity_id
_entity_poly.type
_entity_poly.pdbx_seq_one_letter_code
_entity_poly.pdbx_strand_id
1 'polypeptide(L)'
;SMLPVSAITSLSARRRLPFKEAVYDLLIIDEASQCDIASMVPLMMRAKRIAVIGDKQQLSHICLLNKQTDLSLINTHEIEARWSYRGSSMYDLAESMAEAENIIQLRDHHRSFLDIIQFSNQEFYDNTLRIATDYCRLQSPNNGKPILGMQWMNVKGQTIRPEKGGAYNIKEAEGVIRI
;
A
#
# COMPACT_ATOMS: atom_id res chain seq x y z
N SER A 1 1.69 -19.84 -26.89
CA SER A 1 2.62 -18.75 -26.51
C SER A 1 2.36 -18.42 -25.05
N MET A 2 3.31 -18.76 -24.21
CA MET A 2 3.23 -18.38 -22.81
C MET A 2 3.64 -16.92 -22.68
N LEU A 3 2.79 -16.12 -22.06
CA LEU A 3 3.17 -14.76 -21.69
C LEU A 3 4.32 -14.83 -20.67
N PRO A 4 5.42 -14.12 -20.86
CA PRO A 4 6.57 -14.17 -19.96
C PRO A 4 6.30 -13.47 -18.63
N VAL A 5 5.19 -12.72 -18.50
CA VAL A 5 4.81 -11.95 -17.33
C VAL A 5 3.36 -12.26 -16.95
N SER A 6 3.11 -12.46 -15.66
CA SER A 6 1.77 -12.61 -15.10
C SER A 6 1.61 -11.76 -13.84
N ALA A 7 0.44 -11.16 -13.66
CA ALA A 7 0.08 -10.41 -12.47
C ALA A 7 -1.08 -11.12 -11.74
N ILE A 8 -0.93 -11.28 -10.43
CA ILE A 8 -1.94 -11.93 -9.59
C ILE A 8 -1.92 -11.33 -8.19
N THR A 9 -3.03 -11.46 -7.46
CA THR A 9 -3.03 -11.10 -6.04
C THR A 9 -2.37 -12.20 -5.21
N SER A 10 -1.74 -11.83 -4.09
CA SER A 10 -1.10 -12.76 -3.16
C SER A 10 -2.04 -13.90 -2.74
N LEU A 11 -3.29 -13.58 -2.43
CA LEU A 11 -4.30 -14.58 -2.03
C LEU A 11 -4.65 -15.57 -3.14
N SER A 12 -4.62 -15.14 -4.40
CA SER A 12 -4.91 -16.01 -5.56
C SER A 12 -3.74 -16.91 -5.94
N ALA A 13 -2.53 -16.55 -5.58
CA ALA A 13 -1.31 -17.24 -5.97
C ALA A 13 -1.28 -18.69 -5.50
N ARG A 14 -1.78 -18.96 -4.28
CA ARG A 14 -1.85 -20.31 -3.71
C ARG A 14 -2.59 -21.30 -4.61
N ARG A 15 -3.65 -20.86 -5.31
CA ARG A 15 -4.50 -21.72 -6.13
C ARG A 15 -4.07 -21.76 -7.61
N ARG A 16 -3.37 -20.74 -8.07
CA ARG A 16 -3.10 -20.54 -9.52
C ARG A 16 -1.67 -20.83 -9.92
N LEU A 17 -0.73 -20.75 -8.97
CA LEU A 17 0.67 -20.98 -9.26
C LEU A 17 1.13 -22.33 -8.70
N PRO A 18 1.93 -23.10 -9.44
CA PRO A 18 2.49 -24.35 -8.94
C PRO A 18 3.37 -24.07 -7.71
N PHE A 19 3.29 -24.95 -6.71
CA PHE A 19 4.19 -24.89 -5.56
C PHE A 19 5.49 -25.62 -5.91
N LYS A 20 6.36 -24.92 -6.60
CA LYS A 20 7.65 -25.40 -7.04
C LYS A 20 8.68 -24.30 -6.90
N GLU A 21 9.87 -24.67 -6.41
CA GLU A 21 10.96 -23.75 -6.17
C GLU A 21 11.52 -23.16 -7.47
N ALA A 22 11.85 -21.85 -7.44
CA ALA A 22 12.58 -21.13 -8.48
C ALA A 22 11.98 -21.26 -9.91
N VAL A 23 10.65 -21.32 -10.02
CA VAL A 23 9.94 -21.41 -11.31
C VAL A 23 10.00 -20.09 -12.08
N TYR A 24 10.06 -18.98 -11.37
CA TYR A 24 10.10 -17.63 -11.93
C TYR A 24 11.50 -17.03 -11.81
N ASP A 25 11.92 -16.27 -12.81
CA ASP A 25 13.21 -15.58 -12.76
C ASP A 25 13.17 -14.38 -11.82
N LEU A 26 12.03 -13.70 -11.74
CA LEU A 26 11.82 -12.53 -10.90
C LEU A 26 10.38 -12.52 -10.34
N LEU A 27 10.27 -12.30 -9.04
CA LEU A 27 9.04 -11.92 -8.35
C LEU A 27 9.11 -10.43 -8.02
N ILE A 28 8.08 -9.70 -8.42
CA ILE A 28 7.89 -8.31 -7.99
C ILE A 28 6.73 -8.29 -7.00
N ILE A 29 6.99 -7.81 -5.79
CA ILE A 29 5.98 -7.61 -4.75
C ILE A 29 5.69 -6.11 -4.69
N ASP A 30 4.50 -5.72 -5.11
CA ASP A 30 4.03 -4.34 -5.05
C ASP A 30 3.20 -4.11 -3.78
N GLU A 31 3.16 -2.87 -3.28
CA GLU A 31 2.51 -2.51 -2.01
C GLU A 31 2.96 -3.38 -0.83
N ALA A 32 4.25 -3.68 -0.75
CA ALA A 32 4.82 -4.63 0.21
C ALA A 32 4.65 -4.20 1.68
N SER A 33 4.45 -2.93 1.97
CA SER A 33 4.08 -2.42 3.30
C SER A 33 2.73 -2.96 3.78
N GLN A 34 1.83 -3.30 2.85
CA GLN A 34 0.51 -3.90 3.13
C GLN A 34 0.51 -5.43 3.05
N CYS A 35 1.66 -6.05 2.80
CA CYS A 35 1.79 -7.50 2.70
C CYS A 35 2.37 -8.08 4.00
N ASP A 36 1.69 -9.09 4.56
CA ASP A 36 2.23 -9.87 5.66
C ASP A 36 3.30 -10.86 5.19
N ILE A 37 4.29 -11.10 6.01
CA ILE A 37 5.44 -11.96 5.68
C ILE A 37 5.01 -13.41 5.44
N ALA A 38 4.09 -13.94 6.24
CA ALA A 38 3.68 -15.35 6.15
C ALA A 38 3.03 -15.68 4.81
N SER A 39 2.25 -14.75 4.25
CA SER A 39 1.65 -14.89 2.91
C SER A 39 2.68 -14.77 1.80
N MET A 40 3.77 -14.01 2.01
CA MET A 40 4.78 -13.75 0.99
C MET A 40 5.85 -14.83 0.88
N VAL A 41 6.25 -15.45 2.01
CA VAL A 41 7.29 -16.51 2.01
C VAL A 41 7.04 -17.62 0.97
N PRO A 42 5.84 -18.19 0.84
CA PRO A 42 5.58 -19.20 -0.20
C PRO A 42 5.71 -18.66 -1.63
N LEU A 43 5.53 -17.36 -1.85
CA LEU A 43 5.72 -16.73 -3.16
C LEU A 43 7.20 -16.52 -3.46
N MET A 44 7.94 -16.04 -2.45
CA MET A 44 9.39 -15.82 -2.56
C MET A 44 10.13 -17.11 -2.96
N MET A 45 9.73 -18.25 -2.37
CA MET A 45 10.30 -19.55 -2.69
C MET A 45 10.17 -19.94 -4.18
N ARG A 46 9.15 -19.41 -4.87
CA ARG A 46 8.90 -19.68 -6.30
C ARG A 46 9.80 -18.89 -7.25
N ALA A 47 10.58 -17.96 -6.76
CA ALA A 47 11.39 -17.06 -7.60
C ALA A 47 12.87 -17.16 -7.29
N LYS A 48 13.70 -16.93 -8.31
CA LYS A 48 15.15 -16.86 -8.19
C LYS A 48 15.63 -15.52 -7.63
N ARG A 49 14.88 -14.45 -7.93
CA ARG A 49 15.17 -13.07 -7.49
C ARG A 49 13.88 -12.39 -7.09
N ILE A 50 13.99 -11.41 -6.20
CA ILE A 50 12.85 -10.71 -5.65
C ILE A 50 13.12 -9.21 -5.72
N ALA A 51 12.13 -8.46 -6.21
CA ALA A 51 12.08 -7.01 -6.10
C ALA A 51 10.88 -6.64 -5.21
N VAL A 52 11.12 -5.81 -4.22
CA VAL A 52 10.10 -5.39 -3.26
C VAL A 52 9.85 -3.90 -3.45
N ILE A 53 8.60 -3.53 -3.69
CA ILE A 53 8.15 -2.15 -3.88
C ILE A 53 7.16 -1.84 -2.75
N GLY A 54 7.38 -0.75 -2.05
CA GLY A 54 6.51 -0.36 -0.93
C GLY A 54 6.89 1.00 -0.38
N ASP A 55 6.13 1.43 0.60
CA ASP A 55 6.30 2.72 1.23
C ASP A 55 6.04 2.59 2.74
N LYS A 56 7.06 2.86 3.54
CA LYS A 56 7.00 2.74 5.00
C LYS A 56 6.03 3.74 5.64
N GLN A 57 5.76 4.84 4.96
CA GLN A 57 4.85 5.89 5.46
C GLN A 57 3.38 5.61 5.12
N GLN A 58 3.12 4.59 4.30
CA GLN A 58 1.76 4.16 4.00
C GLN A 58 1.26 3.12 5.02
N LEU A 59 -0.02 2.75 4.89
CA LEU A 59 -0.66 1.80 5.79
C LEU A 59 0.06 0.45 5.78
N SER A 60 0.30 -0.09 6.97
CA SER A 60 0.79 -1.45 7.13
C SER A 60 -0.32 -2.48 6.92
N HIS A 61 0.04 -3.75 6.80
CA HIS A 61 -0.91 -4.84 6.65
C HIS A 61 -1.86 -4.97 7.86
N ILE A 62 -3.07 -5.46 7.60
CA ILE A 62 -4.05 -5.72 8.65
C ILE A 62 -3.70 -7.02 9.35
N CYS A 63 -3.29 -6.92 10.61
CA CYS A 63 -2.96 -8.09 11.41
C CYS A 63 -4.18 -8.61 12.18
N LEU A 64 -4.55 -9.86 11.95
CA LEU A 64 -5.65 -10.54 12.64
C LEU A 64 -5.22 -11.24 13.93
N LEU A 65 -3.92 -11.49 14.12
CA LEU A 65 -3.39 -12.08 15.35
C LEU A 65 -3.34 -11.04 16.48
N ASN A 66 -3.73 -11.45 17.66
CA ASN A 66 -3.48 -10.63 18.85
C ASN A 66 -2.00 -10.70 19.26
N LYS A 67 -1.55 -9.71 20.05
CA LYS A 67 -0.14 -9.58 20.44
C LYS A 67 0.38 -10.78 21.23
N GLN A 68 -0.44 -11.37 22.10
CA GLN A 68 -0.02 -12.49 22.93
C GLN A 68 0.22 -13.75 22.09
N THR A 69 -0.67 -14.02 21.13
CA THR A 69 -0.52 -15.16 20.23
C THR A 69 0.72 -15.02 19.35
N ASP A 70 0.97 -13.84 18.79
CA ASP A 70 2.16 -13.56 17.99
C ASP A 70 3.45 -13.80 18.81
N LEU A 71 3.54 -13.23 20.00
CA LEU A 71 4.67 -13.45 20.90
C LEU A 71 4.84 -14.90 21.31
N SER A 72 3.75 -15.62 21.56
CA SER A 72 3.80 -17.05 21.89
C SER A 72 4.38 -17.86 20.73
N LEU A 73 3.95 -17.59 19.48
CA LEU A 73 4.48 -18.26 18.29
C LEU A 73 5.96 -17.97 18.09
N ILE A 74 6.36 -16.71 18.22
CA ILE A 74 7.76 -16.29 18.11
C ILE A 74 8.62 -17.06 19.12
N ASN A 75 8.20 -17.09 20.38
CA ASN A 75 8.96 -17.76 21.43
C ASN A 75 8.98 -19.29 21.27
N THR A 76 7.82 -19.89 20.92
CA THR A 76 7.71 -21.36 20.78
C THR A 76 8.55 -21.90 19.62
N HIS A 77 8.65 -21.12 18.55
CA HIS A 77 9.37 -21.52 17.34
C HIS A 77 10.73 -20.84 17.18
N GLU A 78 11.20 -20.10 18.19
CA GLU A 78 12.49 -19.40 18.19
C GLU A 78 12.67 -18.50 16.95
N ILE A 79 11.59 -17.82 16.54
CA ILE A 79 11.58 -16.96 15.36
C ILE A 79 12.21 -15.62 15.71
N GLU A 80 13.11 -15.13 14.88
CA GLU A 80 13.67 -13.78 15.03
C GLU A 80 12.56 -12.71 14.89
N ALA A 81 12.64 -11.62 15.69
CA ALA A 81 11.62 -10.58 15.77
C ALA A 81 11.29 -9.93 14.40
N ARG A 82 12.27 -9.84 13.49
CA ARG A 82 12.05 -9.32 12.14
C ARG A 82 11.08 -10.13 11.29
N TRP A 83 10.82 -11.40 11.65
CA TRP A 83 9.85 -12.27 10.98
C TRP A 83 8.47 -12.24 11.63
N SER A 84 8.25 -11.38 12.63
CA SER A 84 6.96 -11.27 13.31
C SER A 84 5.84 -10.96 12.30
N TYR A 85 4.81 -11.80 12.31
CA TYR A 85 3.61 -11.59 11.50
C TYR A 85 2.92 -10.26 11.83
N ARG A 86 2.96 -9.87 13.12
CA ARG A 86 2.30 -8.65 13.60
C ARG A 86 3.20 -7.41 13.51
N GLY A 87 4.47 -7.58 13.78
CA GLY A 87 5.40 -6.47 13.97
C GLY A 87 6.07 -5.98 12.69
N SER A 88 6.07 -6.79 11.63
CA SER A 88 6.82 -6.47 10.41
C SER A 88 6.00 -6.77 9.17
N SER A 89 6.01 -5.84 8.21
CA SER A 89 5.53 -6.07 6.85
C SER A 89 6.59 -6.75 5.99
N MET A 90 6.22 -7.18 4.81
CA MET A 90 7.19 -7.67 3.82
C MET A 90 8.19 -6.58 3.42
N TYR A 91 7.77 -5.31 3.40
CA TYR A 91 8.67 -4.19 3.15
C TYR A 91 9.71 -4.04 4.26
N ASP A 92 9.29 -4.06 5.55
CA ASP A 92 10.20 -3.95 6.69
C ASP A 92 11.24 -5.07 6.71
N LEU A 93 10.81 -6.29 6.39
CA LEU A 93 11.71 -7.42 6.27
C LEU A 93 12.74 -7.21 5.16
N ALA A 94 12.27 -6.81 3.96
CA ALA A 94 13.15 -6.57 2.81
C ALA A 94 14.15 -5.43 3.09
N GLU A 95 13.69 -4.32 3.67
CA GLU A 95 14.54 -3.20 4.08
C GLU A 95 15.62 -3.63 5.08
N SER A 96 15.26 -4.49 6.06
CA SER A 96 16.19 -4.98 7.07
C SER A 96 17.28 -5.93 6.53
N MET A 97 17.05 -6.51 5.37
CA MET A 97 17.95 -7.48 4.73
C MET A 97 18.71 -6.90 3.53
N ALA A 98 18.24 -5.79 2.97
CA ALA A 98 18.85 -5.17 1.81
C ALA A 98 20.10 -4.37 2.20
N GLU A 99 21.12 -4.45 1.37
CA GLU A 99 22.27 -3.53 1.44
C GLU A 99 21.83 -2.15 0.93
N ALA A 100 22.41 -1.08 1.50
CA ALA A 100 21.99 0.29 1.20
C ALA A 100 22.03 0.64 -0.31
N GLU A 101 22.98 0.05 -1.05
CA GLU A 101 23.12 0.23 -2.50
C GLU A 101 21.99 -0.41 -3.31
N ASN A 102 21.27 -1.36 -2.73
CA ASN A 102 20.14 -2.04 -3.35
C ASN A 102 18.79 -1.38 -3.01
N ILE A 103 18.80 -0.29 -2.24
CA ILE A 103 17.59 0.45 -1.89
C ILE A 103 17.49 1.69 -2.77
N ILE A 104 16.46 1.73 -3.62
CA ILE A 104 16.19 2.85 -4.53
C ILE A 104 14.97 3.62 -4.03
N GLN A 105 15.14 4.91 -3.75
CA GLN A 105 14.04 5.79 -3.38
C GLN A 105 13.46 6.49 -4.61
N LEU A 106 12.18 6.25 -4.87
CA LEU A 106 11.41 6.97 -5.89
C LEU A 106 10.84 8.26 -5.25
N ARG A 107 11.29 9.41 -5.74
CA ARG A 107 10.92 10.71 -5.16
C ARG A 107 10.01 11.55 -6.03
N ASP A 108 9.77 11.16 -7.28
CA ASP A 108 8.95 11.93 -8.19
C ASP A 108 7.46 11.57 -8.02
N HIS A 109 6.68 12.55 -7.58
CA HIS A 109 5.24 12.43 -7.42
C HIS A 109 4.52 12.98 -8.66
N HIS A 110 3.72 12.13 -9.32
CA HIS A 110 3.02 12.45 -10.58
C HIS A 110 1.49 12.42 -10.46
N ARG A 111 0.93 12.13 -9.28
CA ARG A 111 -0.48 11.76 -9.15
C ARG A 111 -1.39 12.89 -8.71
N SER A 112 -0.91 13.81 -7.89
CA SER A 112 -1.75 14.81 -7.23
C SER A 112 -1.26 16.24 -7.43
N PHE A 113 -2.14 17.22 -7.20
CA PHE A 113 -1.76 18.61 -7.07
C PHE A 113 -0.84 18.85 -5.88
N LEU A 114 -0.06 19.94 -5.97
CA LEU A 114 0.83 20.36 -4.90
C LEU A 114 0.09 20.49 -3.57
N ASP A 115 -1.04 21.18 -3.55
CA ASP A 115 -1.82 21.44 -2.32
C ASP A 115 -2.25 20.16 -1.59
N ILE A 116 -2.47 19.07 -2.36
CA ILE A 116 -2.86 17.77 -1.79
C ILE A 116 -1.65 17.05 -1.20
N ILE A 117 -0.54 16.99 -1.96
CA ILE A 117 0.63 16.20 -1.53
C ILE A 117 1.57 16.95 -0.58
N GLN A 118 1.50 18.29 -0.55
CA GLN A 118 2.43 19.09 0.24
C GLN A 118 2.36 18.77 1.73
N PHE A 119 1.16 18.60 2.27
CA PHE A 119 1.00 18.18 3.66
C PHE A 119 1.73 16.86 3.93
N SER A 120 1.46 15.84 3.12
CA SER A 120 2.11 14.54 3.28
C SER A 120 3.63 14.64 3.10
N ASN A 121 4.10 15.46 2.15
CA ASN A 121 5.53 15.66 1.92
C ASN A 121 6.22 16.27 3.14
N GLN A 122 5.59 17.24 3.80
CA GLN A 122 6.12 17.88 5.01
C GLN A 122 6.08 16.95 6.23
N GLU A 123 4.96 16.27 6.46
CA GLU A 123 4.73 15.50 7.69
C GLU A 123 5.36 14.10 7.67
N PHE A 124 5.51 13.48 6.49
CA PHE A 124 5.90 12.08 6.39
C PHE A 124 7.14 11.82 5.53
N TYR A 125 7.49 12.75 4.64
CA TYR A 125 8.59 12.53 3.69
C TYR A 125 9.72 13.57 3.78
N ASP A 126 9.79 14.34 4.86
CA ASP A 126 10.84 15.33 5.13
C ASP A 126 11.10 16.29 3.94
N ASN A 127 10.06 16.65 3.20
CA ASN A 127 10.13 17.46 1.96
C ASN A 127 11.02 16.86 0.86
N THR A 128 11.22 15.56 0.86
CA THR A 128 12.08 14.89 -0.14
C THR A 128 11.37 14.56 -1.45
N LEU A 129 10.03 14.58 -1.48
CA LEU A 129 9.27 14.36 -2.70
C LEU A 129 9.36 15.55 -3.64
N ARG A 130 9.59 15.26 -4.92
CA ARG A 130 9.57 16.24 -6.01
C ARG A 130 8.23 16.18 -6.70
N ILE A 131 7.55 17.31 -6.81
CA ILE A 131 6.25 17.37 -7.47
C ILE A 131 6.47 17.47 -8.97
N ALA A 132 6.33 16.36 -9.66
CA ALA A 132 6.51 16.20 -11.09
C ALA A 132 5.17 15.99 -11.82
N THR A 133 4.05 16.34 -11.18
CA THR A 133 2.71 16.20 -11.73
C THR A 133 2.54 17.14 -12.93
N ASP A 134 2.22 16.56 -14.08
CA ASP A 134 1.84 17.33 -15.28
C ASP A 134 0.36 17.72 -15.16
N TYR A 135 0.10 18.95 -14.74
CA TYR A 135 -1.26 19.47 -14.55
C TYR A 135 -2.07 19.52 -15.83
N CYS A 136 -1.42 19.59 -17.00
CA CYS A 136 -2.11 19.56 -18.28
C CYS A 136 -2.78 18.23 -18.59
N ARG A 137 -2.33 17.15 -17.94
CA ARG A 137 -2.92 15.81 -18.07
C ARG A 137 -4.03 15.51 -17.08
N LEU A 138 -4.19 16.35 -16.06
CA LEU A 138 -5.26 16.18 -15.10
C LEU A 138 -6.58 16.65 -15.70
N GLN A 139 -7.55 15.73 -15.72
CA GLN A 139 -8.90 16.05 -16.21
C GLN A 139 -9.72 16.70 -15.11
N SER A 140 -10.37 17.83 -15.46
CA SER A 140 -11.32 18.44 -14.56
C SER A 140 -12.61 17.59 -14.49
N PRO A 141 -13.11 17.26 -13.29
CA PRO A 141 -14.39 16.60 -13.15
C PRO A 141 -15.57 17.46 -13.65
N ASN A 142 -15.37 18.77 -13.78
CA ASN A 142 -16.38 19.76 -14.11
C ASN A 142 -16.20 20.36 -15.52
N ASN A 143 -16.04 19.56 -16.55
CA ASN A 143 -16.13 19.96 -17.96
C ASN A 143 -15.42 21.29 -18.30
N GLY A 144 -14.13 21.41 -17.96
CA GLY A 144 -13.29 22.55 -18.34
C GLY A 144 -13.19 23.68 -17.32
N LYS A 145 -13.81 23.58 -16.17
CA LYS A 145 -13.52 24.50 -15.05
C LYS A 145 -12.12 24.21 -14.49
N PRO A 146 -11.42 25.22 -13.95
CA PRO A 146 -10.13 24.99 -13.30
C PRO A 146 -10.25 23.95 -12.21
N ILE A 147 -9.29 23.02 -12.18
CA ILE A 147 -9.17 22.06 -11.06
C ILE A 147 -8.63 22.85 -9.88
N LEU A 148 -9.40 22.88 -8.79
CA LEU A 148 -8.97 23.44 -7.52
C LEU A 148 -8.41 22.28 -6.69
N GLY A 149 -7.15 22.36 -6.28
CA GLY A 149 -6.43 21.28 -5.63
C GLY A 149 -7.14 20.76 -4.38
N MET A 150 -7.40 21.62 -3.40
CA MET A 150 -8.11 21.28 -2.16
C MET A 150 -9.14 22.36 -1.83
N GLN A 151 -10.35 21.92 -1.46
CA GLN A 151 -11.42 22.81 -0.99
C GLN A 151 -11.99 22.28 0.32
N TRP A 152 -12.28 23.21 1.22
CA TRP A 152 -12.97 22.90 2.46
C TRP A 152 -14.39 23.41 2.39
N MET A 153 -15.37 22.52 2.60
CA MET A 153 -16.78 22.87 2.73
C MET A 153 -17.34 22.35 4.05
N ASN A 154 -17.78 23.27 4.90
CA ASN A 154 -18.41 22.87 6.15
C ASN A 154 -19.87 22.51 5.91
N VAL A 155 -20.22 21.25 6.15
CA VAL A 155 -21.59 20.73 5.99
C VAL A 155 -22.15 20.37 7.35
N LYS A 156 -23.23 21.05 7.75
CA LYS A 156 -23.96 20.74 8.97
C LYS A 156 -24.94 19.59 8.72
N GLY A 157 -24.50 18.37 8.98
CA GLY A 157 -25.29 17.17 8.79
C GLY A 157 -25.18 16.23 10.00
N GLN A 158 -26.02 15.20 10.04
CA GLN A 158 -26.00 14.15 11.05
C GLN A 158 -25.63 12.82 10.42
N THR A 159 -24.75 12.07 11.09
CA THR A 159 -24.39 10.72 10.68
C THR A 159 -25.50 9.75 11.07
N ILE A 160 -26.01 9.03 10.09
CA ILE A 160 -27.01 7.97 10.24
C ILE A 160 -26.28 6.62 10.22
N ARG A 161 -26.58 5.78 11.20
CA ARG A 161 -26.10 4.40 11.29
C ARG A 161 -27.28 3.44 11.22
N PRO A 162 -27.58 2.87 10.05
CA PRO A 162 -28.61 1.84 9.93
C PRO A 162 -28.20 0.54 10.65
N GLU A 163 -29.15 -0.31 10.98
CA GLU A 163 -28.87 -1.63 11.57
C GLU A 163 -27.99 -2.51 10.67
N LYS A 164 -28.09 -2.37 9.35
CA LYS A 164 -27.28 -3.08 8.37
C LYS A 164 -26.61 -2.05 7.45
N GLY A 165 -25.31 -2.22 7.24
CA GLY A 165 -24.50 -1.37 6.36
C GLY A 165 -23.63 -0.37 7.11
N GLY A 166 -22.95 0.51 6.36
CA GLY A 166 -22.06 1.54 6.87
C GLY A 166 -22.80 2.81 7.30
N ALA A 167 -22.13 3.64 8.08
CA ALA A 167 -22.63 4.96 8.42
C ALA A 167 -22.60 5.90 7.21
N TYR A 168 -23.57 6.80 7.09
CA TYR A 168 -23.61 7.80 6.01
C TYR A 168 -24.19 9.13 6.52
N ASN A 169 -23.91 10.19 5.77
CA ASN A 169 -24.42 11.54 6.02
C ASN A 169 -25.03 12.10 4.72
N ILE A 170 -26.33 12.24 4.67
CA ILE A 170 -27.05 12.71 3.47
C ILE A 170 -26.62 14.13 3.08
N LYS A 171 -26.42 15.01 4.07
CA LYS A 171 -26.04 16.40 3.79
C LYS A 171 -24.63 16.52 3.17
N GLU A 172 -23.72 15.67 3.57
CA GLU A 172 -22.39 15.61 2.94
C GLU A 172 -22.50 15.10 1.50
N ALA A 173 -23.29 14.04 1.26
CA ALA A 173 -23.53 13.54 -0.08
C ALA A 173 -24.16 14.60 -1.01
N GLU A 174 -25.19 15.34 -0.51
CA GLU A 174 -25.79 16.46 -1.25
C GLU A 174 -24.78 17.60 -1.51
N GLY A 175 -23.86 17.85 -0.54
CA GLY A 175 -22.79 18.83 -0.68
C GLY A 175 -21.84 18.47 -1.83
N VAL A 176 -21.41 17.23 -1.91
CA VAL A 176 -20.51 16.73 -3.00
C VAL A 176 -21.16 16.86 -4.38
N ILE A 177 -22.47 16.64 -4.50
CA ILE A 177 -23.19 16.74 -5.80
C ILE A 177 -23.27 18.20 -6.29
N ARG A 178 -23.16 19.20 -5.40
CA ARG A 178 -23.27 20.62 -5.74
C ARG A 178 -21.95 21.27 -6.20
N ILE A 179 -20.82 20.56 -6.03
CA ILE A 179 -19.50 21.00 -6.50
C ILE A 179 -19.35 20.70 -7.99
#